data_969d1de75ae9593fa8e240a31774c379
#
_entry.id   969d1de75ae9593fa8e240a31774c379
#
_cell.length_a   1.000
_cell.length_b   1.000
_cell.length_c   1.000
_cell.angle_alpha   90.00
_cell.angle_beta   90.00
_cell.angle_gamma   90.00
#
_symmetry.space_group_name_H-M   'P 1'
#
loop_
_entity.id
_entity.type
_entity.pdbx_description
1 polymer ?
#
loop_
_entity_poly.entity_id
_entity_poly.type
_entity_poly.pdbx_seq_one_letter_code
_entity_poly.pdbx_strand_id
1 'polypeptide(L)' 'MSHNKTHHSKQFKLDAINYRKEHPDLTQVECAKNLGIGVSTLARWEV' A
#
# COMPACT_ATOMS: atom_id res chain seq x y z
N MET A 1 4.37 -9.09 20.54
CA MET A 1 4.24 -9.20 19.89
C MET A 1 3.93 -9.08 18.91
N SER A 2 3.79 -8.90 18.36
CA SER A 2 3.39 -8.81 17.51
C SER A 2 3.26 -9.35 16.56
N HIS A 3 2.91 -9.45 15.99
CA HIS A 3 2.82 -9.90 15.15
C HIS A 3 2.41 -9.83 14.11
N ASN A 4 2.13 -9.74 13.45
CA ASN A 4 1.78 -9.78 12.47
C ASN A 4 1.99 -9.52 11.57
N LYS A 5 1.97 -9.31 11.16
CA LYS A 5 2.48 -9.52 10.38
C LYS A 5 2.24 -9.48 8.90
N THR A 6 1.93 -10.16 8.12
CA THR A 6 1.50 -10.20 6.74
C THR A 6 0.11 -9.62 6.56
N HIS A 7 -0.50 -9.38 7.65
CA HIS A 7 -1.89 -8.92 7.68
C HIS A 7 -1.94 -7.41 7.88
N HIS A 8 -2.52 -6.72 6.92
CA HIS A 8 -2.61 -5.26 6.97
C HIS A 8 -3.96 -4.81 7.48
N SER A 9 -3.98 -3.77 8.29
CA SER A 9 -5.23 -3.27 8.83
C SER A 9 -6.01 -2.55 7.72
N LYS A 10 -7.30 -2.38 7.97
CA LYS A 10 -8.15 -1.65 7.05
C LYS A 10 -7.67 -0.20 6.89
N GLN A 11 -7.24 0.39 7.98
CA GLN A 11 -6.73 1.75 7.96
C GLN A 11 -5.49 1.86 7.07
N PHE A 12 -4.60 0.88 7.18
CA PHE A 12 -3.40 0.87 6.37
C PHE A 12 -3.74 0.79 4.89
N LYS A 13 -4.74 -0.02 4.57
CA LYS A 13 -5.19 -0.16 3.19
C LYS A 13 -5.69 1.17 2.64
N LEU A 14 -6.49 1.87 3.43
CA LEU A 14 -7.00 3.18 3.03
C LEU A 14 -5.87 4.20 2.88
N ASP A 15 -4.90 4.15 3.79
CA ASP A 15 -3.74 5.04 3.73
C ASP A 15 -2.95 4.80 2.46
N ALA A 16 -2.80 3.54 2.08
CA ALA A 16 -2.05 3.18 0.87
C ALA A 16 -2.74 3.74 -0.37
N ILE A 17 -4.06 3.62 -0.42
CA ILE A 17 -4.82 4.13 -1.55
C ILE A 17 -4.71 5.65 -1.63
N ASN A 18 -4.79 6.32 -0.48
CA ASN A 18 -4.62 7.77 -0.42
C ASN A 18 -3.24 8.19 -0.87
N TYR A 19 -2.24 7.42 -0.45
CA TYR A 19 -0.85 7.72 -0.82
C TYR A 19 -0.71 7.74 -2.34
N ARG A 20 -1.34 6.78 -2.99
CA ARG A 20 -1.33 6.72 -4.45
C ARG A 20 -1.98 7.96 -5.07
N LYS A 21 -3.07 8.41 -4.49
CA LYS A 21 -3.78 9.59 -4.99
C LYS A 21 -2.98 10.86 -4.81
N GLU A 22 -2.26 10.96 -3.70
CA GLU A 22 -1.50 12.17 -3.37
C GLU A 22 -0.16 12.22 -4.08
N HIS A 23 0.27 11.11 -4.65
CA HIS A 23 1.56 11.06 -5.34
C HIS A 23 1.39 10.52 -6.76
N PRO A 24 0.66 11.27 -7.61
CA PRO A 24 0.41 10.80 -8.98
C PRO A 24 1.69 10.75 -9.82
N ASP A 25 2.74 11.43 -9.35
CA ASP A 25 4.03 11.45 -10.03
C ASP A 25 4.83 10.17 -9.80
N LEU A 26 4.43 9.37 -8.81
CA LEU A 26 5.11 8.11 -8.49
C LEU A 26 4.42 6.95 -9.20
N THR A 27 5.23 5.96 -9.60
CA THR A 27 4.67 4.76 -10.19
C THR A 27 4.09 3.89 -9.08
N GLN A 28 3.26 2.93 -9.48
CA GLN A 28 2.68 1.98 -8.54
C GLN A 28 3.78 1.22 -7.79
N VAL A 29 4.81 0.83 -8.52
CA VAL A 29 5.94 0.12 -7.93
C VAL A 29 6.61 0.97 -6.85
N GLU A 30 6.82 2.24 -7.15
CA GLU A 30 7.45 3.14 -6.20
C GLU A 30 6.59 3.35 -4.95
N CYS A 31 5.30 3.50 -5.14
CA CYS A 31 4.39 3.65 -4.01
C CYS A 31 4.39 2.42 -3.13
N ALA A 32 4.32 1.24 -3.74
CA ALA A 32 4.34 -0.01 -2.98
C ALA A 32 5.63 -0.16 -2.20
N LYS A 33 6.74 0.20 -2.83
CA LYS A 33 8.04 0.12 -2.20
C LYS A 33 8.12 1.05 -0.98
N ASN A 34 7.65 2.27 -1.14
CA ASN A 34 7.66 3.25 -0.05
C ASN A 34 6.74 2.84 1.08
N LEU A 35 5.65 2.18 0.76
CA LEU A 35 4.70 1.69 1.76
C LEU A 35 5.16 0.40 2.42
N GLY A 36 6.15 -0.27 1.83
CA GLY A 36 6.65 -1.53 2.37
C GLY A 36 5.76 -2.72 2.08
N ILE A 37 5.04 -2.67 0.98
CA ILE A 37 4.16 -3.78 0.57
C ILE A 37 4.51 -4.21 -0.85
N GLY A 38 3.99 -5.37 -1.25
CA GLY A 38 4.19 -5.85 -2.59
C GLY A 38 3.34 -5.06 -3.57
N VAL A 39 3.85 -4.87 -4.77
CA VAL A 39 3.12 -4.15 -5.80
C VAL A 39 1.82 -4.88 -6.17
N SER A 40 1.82 -6.21 -6.11
CA SER A 40 0.60 -6.97 -6.39
C SER A 40 -0.46 -6.70 -5.34
N THR A 41 -0.05 -6.53 -4.09
CA THR A 41 -0.98 -6.23 -3.01
C THR A 41 -1.61 -4.86 -3.23
N LEU A 42 -0.79 -3.88 -3.58
CA LEU A 42 -1.29 -2.54 -3.83
C LEU A 42 -2.26 -2.53 -5.02
N ALA A 43 -1.91 -3.22 -6.08
CA ALA A 43 -2.76 -3.30 -7.26
C ALA A 43 -4.11 -3.91 -6.92
N ARG A 44 -4.11 -4.93 -6.08
CA ARG A 44 -5.34 -5.57 -5.65
C ARG A 44 -6.24 -4.61 -4.89
N TRP A 45 -5.64 -3.76 -4.09
CA TRP A 45 -6.38 -2.80 -3.28
C TRP A 45 -6.99 -1.69 -4.12
N GLU A 46 -6.43 -1.42 -5.27
CA GLU A 46 -6.89 -0.35 -6.15
C GLU A 46 -8.02 -0.76 -7.09
N VAL A 47 -8.32 -2.02 -7.12
CA VAL A 47 -9.38 -2.52 -8.01
C VAL A 47 -10.76 -2.17 -7.49
#